data_a963c64fe1eac1e4eaa8f13e49bb71db
#
_entry.id   a963c64fe1eac1e4eaa8f13e49bb71db
#
_cell.length_a   1.000
_cell.length_b   1.000
_cell.length_c   1.000
_cell.angle_alpha   90.00
_cell.angle_beta   90.00
_cell.angle_gamma   90.00
#
_symmetry.space_group_name_H-M   'P 1'
#
loop_
_entity.id
_entity.type
_entity.pdbx_description
1 polymer ?
#
loop_
_entity_poly.entity_id
_entity_poly.type
_entity_poly.pdbx_seq_one_letter_code
_entity_poly.pdbx_strand_id
1 'polypeptide(L)'
;MKPTVILTRHVAFLLMFCLLISASCGILSKQQPTTVRPTCSISWDKTNDPKVTRYQLTVINQENPAEKTVLIIPAETTKLSCQTAGADHEGLWGVTVQSCYDTFTCSAPTEIVRMRIASK
;
A
#
# COMPACT_ATOMS: atom_id res chain seq x y z
N MET A 1 15.61 -7.37 -4.48
CA MET A 1 14.46 -7.01 -3.63
C MET A 1 13.46 -6.26 -4.48
N LYS A 2 12.27 -6.77 -4.62
CA LYS A 2 11.21 -6.12 -5.40
C LYS A 2 10.09 -5.70 -4.46
N PRO A 3 9.70 -4.42 -4.39
CA PRO A 3 8.50 -4.02 -3.68
C PRO A 3 7.27 -4.55 -4.43
N THR A 4 6.32 -5.05 -3.68
CA THR A 4 5.04 -5.52 -4.21
C THR A 4 3.94 -4.66 -3.62
N VAL A 5 3.08 -4.13 -4.47
CA VAL A 5 1.90 -3.38 -4.03
C VAL A 5 0.69 -4.30 -4.15
N ILE A 6 0.03 -4.54 -3.03
CA ILE A 6 -1.16 -5.38 -2.99
C ILE A 6 -2.37 -4.48 -2.78
N LEU A 7 -3.24 -4.49 -3.78
CA LEU A 7 -4.56 -3.88 -3.71
C LEU A 7 -5.60 -4.97 -3.50
N THR A 8 -6.09 -5.08 -2.29
CA THR A 8 -7.15 -6.04 -1.99
C THR A 8 -8.51 -5.36 -2.14
N ARG A 9 -9.25 -5.74 -3.16
CA ARG A 9 -10.65 -5.35 -3.32
C ARG A 9 -11.51 -6.40 -2.63
N HIS A 10 -12.03 -6.09 -1.49
CA HIS A 10 -13.15 -6.84 -0.95
C HIS A 10 -14.44 -6.33 -1.61
N VAL A 11 -14.81 -6.97 -2.69
CA VAL A 11 -16.13 -6.78 -3.23
C VAL A 11 -17.10 -7.48 -2.29
N ALA A 12 -17.99 -6.70 -1.70
CA ALA A 12 -18.95 -7.21 -0.75
C ALA A 12 -19.82 -8.30 -1.40
N PHE A 13 -19.62 -9.52 -1.01
CA PHE A 13 -20.46 -10.68 -1.33
C PHE A 13 -21.87 -10.55 -0.76
N LEU A 14 -22.12 -9.52 0.02
CA LEU A 14 -23.38 -9.26 0.71
C LEU A 14 -24.55 -8.89 -0.22
N LEU A 15 -24.28 -8.43 -1.45
CA LEU A 15 -25.34 -8.10 -2.40
C LEU A 15 -26.09 -9.32 -2.95
N MET A 16 -25.46 -10.48 -2.95
CA MET A 16 -26.10 -11.70 -3.45
C MET A 16 -26.98 -12.38 -2.42
N PHE A 17 -26.74 -12.15 -1.14
CA PHE A 17 -27.53 -12.69 -0.06
C PHE A 17 -28.84 -11.92 0.15
N CYS A 18 -28.88 -10.64 -0.20
CA CYS A 18 -30.07 -9.80 -0.09
C CYS A 18 -31.15 -10.18 -1.10
N LEU A 19 -30.80 -10.77 -2.25
CA LEU A 19 -31.75 -11.19 -3.27
C LEU A 19 -32.57 -12.43 -2.88
N LEU A 20 -32.13 -13.18 -1.87
CA LEU A 20 -32.82 -14.39 -1.38
C LEU A 20 -33.75 -14.12 -0.20
N ILE A 21 -33.69 -12.95 0.43
CA ILE A 21 -34.50 -12.57 1.57
C ILE A 21 -35.28 -11.29 1.22
N SER A 22 -36.34 -11.49 0.46
CA SER A 22 -37.03 -10.39 -0.22
C SER A 22 -37.69 -9.34 0.69
N ALA A 23 -38.07 -9.66 1.92
CA ALA A 23 -38.74 -8.73 2.82
C ALA A 23 -37.75 -7.90 3.67
N SER A 24 -36.55 -8.39 3.90
CA SER A 24 -35.52 -7.74 4.72
C SER A 24 -34.64 -6.79 3.93
N CYS A 25 -34.53 -6.99 2.62
CA CYS A 25 -33.67 -6.19 1.75
C CYS A 25 -34.13 -4.75 1.61
N GLY A 26 -35.44 -4.47 1.70
CA GLY A 26 -35.97 -3.13 1.64
C GLY A 26 -35.56 -2.23 2.82
N ILE A 27 -35.27 -2.83 3.97
CA ILE A 27 -34.83 -2.14 5.18
C ILE A 27 -33.30 -1.98 5.17
N LEU A 28 -32.59 -2.98 4.67
CA LEU A 28 -31.13 -2.97 4.56
C LEU A 28 -30.60 -2.05 3.48
N SER A 29 -31.42 -1.73 2.47
CA SER A 29 -31.05 -0.78 1.42
C SER A 29 -30.86 0.67 1.93
N LYS A 30 -31.30 0.97 3.16
CA LYS A 30 -31.03 2.23 3.82
C LYS A 30 -29.69 2.28 4.56
N GLN A 31 -29.04 1.16 4.73
CA GLN A 31 -27.67 1.16 5.18
C GLN A 31 -26.78 1.49 3.98
N GLN A 32 -26.06 2.59 4.08
CA GLN A 32 -25.01 2.89 3.11
C GLN A 32 -24.10 1.67 3.03
N PRO A 33 -23.81 1.16 1.82
CA PRO A 33 -22.81 0.12 1.69
C PRO A 33 -21.54 0.65 2.36
N THR A 34 -21.06 -0.08 3.35
CA THR A 34 -19.77 0.22 3.97
C THR A 34 -18.75 0.11 2.86
N THR A 35 -18.33 1.25 2.33
CA THR A 35 -17.27 1.29 1.34
C THR A 35 -16.00 0.88 2.08
N VAL A 36 -15.71 -0.41 2.05
CA VAL A 36 -14.41 -0.89 2.50
C VAL A 36 -13.42 -0.30 1.52
N ARG A 37 -12.66 0.68 1.96
CA ARG A 37 -11.57 1.22 1.15
C ARG A 37 -10.65 0.06 0.77
N PRO A 38 -10.27 -0.04 -0.51
CA PRO A 38 -9.28 -1.04 -0.87
C PRO A 38 -8.05 -0.82 0.00
N THR A 39 -7.68 -1.84 0.75
CA THR A 39 -6.51 -1.78 1.61
C THR A 39 -5.28 -1.74 0.72
N CYS A 40 -4.61 -0.61 0.66
CA CYS A 40 -3.37 -0.46 -0.06
C CYS A 40 -2.20 -0.75 0.89
N SER A 41 -1.34 -1.67 0.50
CA SER A 41 -0.12 -1.95 1.23
C SER A 41 1.07 -2.11 0.29
N ILE A 42 2.24 -1.77 0.80
CA ILE A 42 3.52 -1.92 0.12
C ILE A 42 4.28 -3.01 0.88
N SER A 43 4.74 -4.03 0.16
CA SER A 43 5.56 -5.08 0.74
C SER A 43 6.80 -5.33 -0.13
N TRP A 44 7.83 -5.85 0.49
CA TRP A 44 9.08 -6.21 -0.19
C TRP A 44 9.68 -7.46 0.43
N ASP A 45 10.55 -8.11 -0.33
CA ASP A 45 11.21 -9.31 0.14
C ASP A 45 12.30 -8.94 1.15
N LYS A 46 12.34 -9.65 2.25
CA LYS A 46 13.42 -9.50 3.24
C LYS A 46 14.72 -9.98 2.63
N THR A 47 15.77 -9.18 2.78
CA THR A 47 17.11 -9.62 2.38
C THR A 47 17.65 -10.69 3.32
N ASN A 48 18.43 -11.62 2.78
CA ASN A 48 19.13 -12.64 3.57
C ASN A 48 20.48 -12.15 4.11
N ASP A 49 20.89 -10.93 3.76
CA ASP A 49 22.15 -10.38 4.22
C ASP A 49 22.04 -9.93 5.69
N PRO A 50 22.78 -10.57 6.63
CA PRO A 50 22.69 -10.21 8.04
C PRO A 50 23.27 -8.83 8.36
N LYS A 51 24.00 -8.21 7.44
CA LYS A 51 24.54 -6.86 7.61
C LYS A 51 23.52 -5.78 7.39
N VAL A 52 22.38 -6.08 6.78
CA VAL A 52 21.32 -5.12 6.56
C VAL A 52 20.60 -4.87 7.87
N THR A 53 20.63 -3.62 8.33
CA THR A 53 20.02 -3.20 9.58
C THR A 53 18.70 -2.49 9.40
N ARG A 54 18.43 -2.01 8.17
CA ARG A 54 17.22 -1.25 7.87
C ARG A 54 17.00 -1.16 6.37
N TYR A 55 15.81 -0.70 6.02
CA TYR A 55 15.45 -0.33 4.65
C TYR A 55 15.18 1.17 4.56
N GLN A 56 15.48 1.74 3.41
CA GLN A 56 15.05 3.07 3.06
C GLN A 56 13.99 2.98 1.96
N LEU A 57 12.80 3.44 2.29
CA LEU A 57 11.67 3.46 1.38
C LEU A 57 11.49 4.88 0.86
N THR A 58 11.44 5.05 -0.46
CA THR A 58 11.14 6.33 -1.08
C THR A 58 9.82 6.23 -1.81
N VAL A 59 8.89 7.09 -1.43
CA VAL A 59 7.54 7.16 -2.02
C VAL A 59 7.36 8.56 -2.61
N ILE A 60 7.05 8.61 -3.89
CA ILE A 60 6.94 9.87 -4.61
C ILE A 60 5.67 9.91 -5.44
N ASN A 61 4.95 11.02 -5.38
CA ASN A 61 3.81 11.25 -6.26
C ASN A 61 4.33 11.54 -7.68
N GLN A 62 3.98 10.68 -8.63
CA GLN A 62 4.44 10.80 -10.01
C GLN A 62 3.79 11.97 -10.76
N GLU A 63 2.63 12.41 -10.30
CA GLU A 63 1.90 13.57 -10.86
C GLU A 63 2.33 14.88 -10.22
N ASN A 64 2.85 14.82 -8.99
CA ASN A 64 3.40 15.96 -8.26
C ASN A 64 4.67 15.56 -7.50
N PRO A 65 5.84 15.57 -8.14
CA PRO A 65 7.09 15.09 -7.53
C PRO A 65 7.56 15.85 -6.28
N ALA A 66 6.97 17.00 -5.97
CA ALA A 66 7.22 17.70 -4.71
C ALA A 66 6.70 16.92 -3.51
N GLU A 67 5.68 16.07 -3.70
CA GLU A 67 5.18 15.15 -2.69
C GLU A 67 6.05 13.90 -2.66
N LYS A 68 7.04 13.93 -1.79
CA LYS A 68 8.01 12.84 -1.63
C LYS A 68 8.21 12.55 -0.15
N THR A 69 8.18 11.28 0.18
CA THR A 69 8.43 10.79 1.54
C THR A 69 9.58 9.79 1.50
N VAL A 70 10.54 9.96 2.40
CA VAL A 70 11.63 9.00 2.62
C VAL A 70 11.51 8.46 4.03
N LEU A 71 11.38 7.14 4.15
CA LEU A 71 11.19 6.45 5.42
C LEU A 71 12.35 5.52 5.70
N ILE A 72 12.79 5.50 6.93
CA ILE A 72 13.77 4.54 7.44
C ILE A 72 13.00 3.50 8.25
N ILE A 73 13.15 2.24 7.86
CA ILE A 73 12.33 1.14 8.36
C ILE A 73 13.25 0.04 8.89
N PRO A 74 12.97 -0.50 10.10
CA PRO A 74 13.76 -1.61 10.64
C PRO A 74 13.75 -2.84 9.73
N ALA A 75 14.84 -3.61 9.75
CA ALA A 75 15.02 -4.76 8.87
C ALA A 75 13.96 -5.87 9.06
N GLU A 76 13.32 -5.92 10.20
CA GLU A 76 12.24 -6.88 10.51
C GLU A 76 10.93 -6.54 9.82
N THR A 77 10.73 -5.27 9.46
CA THR A 77 9.51 -4.80 8.82
C THR A 77 9.66 -4.90 7.31
N THR A 78 8.76 -5.61 6.65
CA THR A 78 8.75 -5.80 5.20
C THR A 78 7.42 -5.42 4.55
N LYS A 79 6.54 -4.77 5.31
CA LYS A 79 5.23 -4.34 4.84
C LYS A 79 4.79 -3.06 5.54
N LEU A 80 4.23 -2.14 4.77
CA LEU A 80 3.61 -0.90 5.28
C LEU A 80 2.31 -0.63 4.56
N SER A 81 1.37 0.04 5.24
CA SER A 81 0.23 0.61 4.55
C SER A 81 0.66 1.78 3.66
N CYS A 82 -0.03 1.99 2.56
CA CYS A 82 0.26 3.12 1.68
C CYS A 82 0.11 4.45 2.41
N GLN A 83 -0.87 4.56 3.29
CA GLN A 83 -1.07 5.75 4.10
C GLN A 83 0.12 6.03 5.01
N THR A 84 0.63 5.03 5.71
CA THR A 84 1.82 5.16 6.58
C THR A 84 3.05 5.54 5.77
N ALA A 85 3.15 5.05 4.55
CA ALA A 85 4.25 5.36 3.63
C ALA A 85 4.14 6.75 3.00
N GLY A 86 3.08 7.50 3.24
CA GLY A 86 2.89 8.84 2.71
C GLY A 86 2.05 8.92 1.42
N ALA A 87 1.67 7.78 0.84
CA ALA A 87 0.74 7.72 -0.28
C ALA A 87 -0.70 7.66 0.22
N ASP A 88 -1.19 8.76 0.73
CA ASP A 88 -2.42 8.85 1.53
C ASP A 88 -3.62 9.41 0.77
N HIS A 89 -3.46 9.80 -0.47
CA HIS A 89 -4.55 10.32 -1.31
C HIS A 89 -4.47 9.75 -2.73
N GLU A 90 -5.49 10.02 -3.53
CA GLU A 90 -5.56 9.56 -4.90
C GLU A 90 -4.40 10.09 -5.76
N GLY A 91 -4.01 9.30 -6.74
CA GLY A 91 -2.94 9.67 -7.67
C GLY A 91 -2.08 8.49 -8.07
N LEU A 92 -1.09 8.78 -8.90
CA LEU A 92 -0.08 7.82 -9.32
C LEU A 92 1.17 7.99 -8.47
N TRP A 93 1.52 6.93 -7.75
CA TRP A 93 2.65 6.92 -6.84
C TRP A 93 3.73 5.96 -7.28
N GLY A 94 4.97 6.34 -7.07
CA GLY A 94 6.13 5.48 -7.30
C GLY A 94 6.82 5.11 -5.98
N VAL A 95 7.27 3.89 -5.88
CA VAL A 95 7.93 3.36 -4.68
C VAL A 95 9.24 2.71 -5.06
N THR A 96 10.30 3.03 -4.31
CA THR A 96 11.59 2.33 -4.38
C THR A 96 12.04 1.93 -2.98
N VAL A 97 12.81 0.85 -2.90
CA VAL A 97 13.35 0.32 -1.65
C VAL A 97 14.87 0.16 -1.78
N GLN A 98 15.59 0.53 -0.75
CA GLN A 98 17.02 0.30 -0.61
C GLN A 98 17.30 -0.48 0.68
N SER A 99 18.26 -1.39 0.63
CA SER A 99 18.79 -2.07 1.83
C SER A 99 19.96 -1.25 2.35
N CYS A 100 19.99 -0.99 3.64
CA CYS A 100 21.04 -0.18 4.26
C CYS A 100 21.79 -0.95 5.35
N TYR A 101 23.11 -0.83 5.35
CA TYR A 101 23.97 -1.39 6.39
C TYR A 101 24.10 -0.45 7.58
N ASP A 102 24.20 0.84 7.28
CA ASP A 102 24.33 1.90 8.28
C ASP A 102 23.60 3.16 7.78
N THR A 103 23.84 4.29 8.44
CA THR A 103 23.18 5.55 8.11
C THR A 103 23.49 6.06 6.69
N PHE A 104 24.66 5.71 6.17
CA PHE A 104 25.17 6.30 4.94
C PHE A 104 25.32 5.30 3.79
N THR A 105 25.33 4.01 4.09
CA THR A 105 25.63 2.96 3.11
C THR A 105 24.37 2.18 2.78
N CYS A 106 23.79 2.46 1.62
CA CYS A 106 22.62 1.75 1.12
C CYS A 106 22.92 1.15 -0.26
N SER A 107 22.20 0.07 -0.58
CA SER A 107 22.22 -0.51 -1.92
C SER A 107 21.64 0.46 -2.96
N ALA A 108 21.83 0.15 -4.23
CA ALA A 108 21.10 0.83 -5.29
C ALA A 108 19.59 0.67 -5.07
N PRO A 109 18.77 1.69 -5.40
CA PRO A 109 17.32 1.55 -5.30
C PRO A 109 16.80 0.47 -6.25
N THR A 110 15.71 -0.17 -5.85
CA THR A 110 14.97 -1.09 -6.72
C THR A 110 14.37 -0.33 -7.90
N GLU A 111 13.88 -1.07 -8.89
CA GLU A 111 13.03 -0.48 -9.92
C GLU A 111 11.81 0.19 -9.31
N ILE A 112 11.36 1.28 -9.92
CA ILE A 112 10.18 1.99 -9.45
C ILE A 112 8.94 1.13 -9.67
N VAL A 113 8.27 0.79 -8.59
CA VAL A 113 6.95 0.17 -8.65
C VAL A 113 5.91 1.28 -8.61
N ARG A 114 5.09 1.35 -9.65
CA ARG A 114 4.02 2.33 -9.74
C ARG A 114 2.71 1.75 -9.23
N MET A 115 1.99 2.55 -8.49
CA MET A 115 0.67 2.20 -8.01
C MET A 115 -0.29 3.37 -8.21
N ARG A 116 -1.52 3.05 -8.56
CA ARG A 116 -2.56 4.07 -8.67
C ARG A 116 -3.53 3.91 -7.51
N ILE A 117 -3.64 4.96 -6.71
CA ILE A 117 -4.65 5.05 -5.67
C ILE A 117 -5.86 5.74 -6.29
N ALA A 118 -6.97 5.00 -6.33
CA ALA A 118 -8.20 5.49 -6.92
C ALA A 118 -8.91 6.47 -5.98
N SER A 119 -9.61 7.43 -6.57
CA SER A 119 -10.54 8.27 -5.82
C SER A 119 -11.68 7.44 -5.24
N LYS A 120 -12.24 7.95 -4.18
CA LYS A 120 -13.40 7.34 -3.53
C LYS A 120 -14.63 7.36 -4.44
#